data_3bda4a0d19cbe402cc3897cbfb7bef67
#
_entry.id   3bda4a0d19cbe402cc3897cbfb7bef67
#
_cell.length_a   1.000
_cell.length_b   1.000
_cell.length_c   1.000
_cell.angle_alpha   90.00
_cell.angle_beta   90.00
_cell.angle_gamma   90.00
#
_symmetry.space_group_name_H-M   'P 1'
#
loop_
_entity.id
_entity.type
_entity.pdbx_description
1 polymer ?
#
loop_
_entity_poly.entity_id
_entity_poly.type
_entity_poly.pdbx_seq_one_letter_code
_entity_poly.pdbx_strand_id
1 'polypeptide(L)'
;MAAVDERPSAKRWLPLEANPDIMNQFLCGLGLPAEEAECYDVYGLDDELLAMVPQPVLAVLFLYPLTAQSEEERRLQDNDKKEFSKNVYFMKQTVGNACGTIGLLHAVGNVTSEIKFQADSFFDKFYKYTANLDPQERAAFLENDKEMEVAHSVAASAGDTEATDDVNDHFICFTCVDGELYELDGGKSGPISHGASSPSSLLLDAAKVIKGMIQKNPESLNFNFVHIHICCKQTSSVMVVGRLRWLYFQMVQHVNSGCYVSVLEQIHFTPWECQHDS
;
A
#
# COMPACT_ATOMS: atom_id res chain seq x y z
N MET A 1 48.14 -1.77 5.67
CA MET A 1 47.04 -2.26 4.83
C MET A 1 45.86 -2.47 5.72
N ALA A 2 44.89 -1.56 5.68
CA ALA A 2 43.61 -1.69 6.43
C ALA A 2 42.77 -2.72 5.68
N ALA A 3 42.35 -3.77 6.38
CA ALA A 3 41.37 -4.72 5.84
C ALA A 3 40.06 -3.95 5.56
N VAL A 4 39.66 -3.93 4.30
CA VAL A 4 38.33 -3.45 3.90
C VAL A 4 37.35 -4.47 4.46
N ASP A 5 36.52 -4.04 5.42
CA ASP A 5 35.41 -4.83 5.97
C ASP A 5 34.35 -4.97 4.87
N GLU A 6 34.51 -6.01 4.04
CA GLU A 6 33.51 -6.37 3.01
C GLU A 6 32.28 -7.01 3.68
N ARG A 7 31.50 -6.24 4.42
CA ARG A 7 30.14 -6.65 4.70
C ARG A 7 29.36 -6.60 3.38
N PRO A 8 28.67 -7.71 2.98
CA PRO A 8 27.83 -7.68 1.79
C PRO A 8 26.86 -6.50 1.91
N SER A 9 26.77 -5.68 0.88
CA SER A 9 25.78 -4.60 0.82
C SER A 9 24.40 -5.22 1.05
N ALA A 10 23.62 -4.67 1.97
CA ALA A 10 22.25 -5.13 2.23
C ALA A 10 21.48 -5.15 0.90
N LYS A 11 20.70 -6.22 0.67
CA LYS A 11 19.86 -6.37 -0.54
C LYS A 11 18.98 -5.12 -0.68
N ARG A 12 18.88 -4.59 -1.90
CA ARG A 12 18.11 -3.39 -2.20
C ARG A 12 17.34 -3.60 -3.51
N TRP A 13 16.10 -3.11 -3.54
CA TRP A 13 15.24 -3.11 -4.71
C TRP A 13 15.07 -1.69 -5.25
N LEU A 14 14.47 -1.54 -6.42
CA LEU A 14 13.98 -0.25 -6.89
C LEU A 14 12.73 0.15 -6.09
N PRO A 15 12.49 1.44 -5.82
CA PRO A 15 11.28 1.86 -5.13
C PRO A 15 10.03 1.62 -5.98
N LEU A 16 8.94 1.15 -5.36
CA LEU A 16 7.64 1.02 -5.99
C LEU A 16 6.96 2.38 -6.03
N GLU A 17 6.43 2.77 -7.19
CA GLU A 17 5.66 4.01 -7.33
C GLU A 17 4.30 3.91 -6.62
N ALA A 18 3.86 5.03 -6.00
CA ALA A 18 2.53 5.15 -5.39
C ALA A 18 1.46 5.37 -6.48
N ASN A 19 1.32 4.39 -7.36
CA ASN A 19 0.42 4.41 -8.51
C ASN A 19 -0.54 3.22 -8.40
N PRO A 20 -1.86 3.47 -8.22
CA PRO A 20 -2.86 2.41 -8.06
C PRO A 20 -2.88 1.42 -9.22
N ASP A 21 -2.68 1.86 -10.46
CA ASP A 21 -2.71 0.97 -11.62
C ASP A 21 -1.56 -0.04 -11.57
N ILE A 22 -0.37 0.41 -11.20
CA ILE A 22 0.81 -0.44 -11.01
C ILE A 22 0.61 -1.38 -9.82
N MET A 23 0.11 -0.86 -8.70
CA MET A 23 -0.17 -1.66 -7.52
C MET A 23 -1.22 -2.74 -7.81
N ASN A 24 -2.26 -2.43 -8.58
CA ASN A 24 -3.29 -3.38 -9.00
C ASN A 24 -2.72 -4.47 -9.91
N GLN A 25 -1.89 -4.11 -10.88
CA GLN A 25 -1.20 -5.08 -11.73
C GLN A 25 -0.29 -6.01 -10.90
N PHE A 26 0.46 -5.44 -9.98
CA PHE A 26 1.34 -6.18 -9.08
C PHE A 26 0.57 -7.17 -8.20
N LEU A 27 -0.51 -6.71 -7.55
CA LEU A 27 -1.36 -7.54 -6.70
C LEU A 27 -2.06 -8.65 -7.50
N CYS A 28 -2.58 -8.30 -8.69
CA CYS A 28 -3.22 -9.27 -9.60
C CYS A 28 -2.22 -10.34 -10.05
N GLY A 29 -1.01 -9.94 -10.45
CA GLY A 29 0.06 -10.87 -10.86
C GLY A 29 0.50 -11.82 -9.75
N LEU A 30 0.35 -11.43 -8.49
CA LEU A 30 0.62 -12.26 -7.32
C LEU A 30 -0.58 -13.09 -6.86
N GLY A 31 -1.74 -12.94 -7.51
CA GLY A 31 -2.92 -13.78 -7.28
C GLY A 31 -4.03 -13.17 -6.44
N LEU A 32 -4.10 -11.84 -6.33
CA LEU A 32 -5.28 -11.13 -5.83
C LEU A 32 -6.15 -10.70 -7.02
N PRO A 33 -7.30 -11.37 -7.28
CA PRO A 33 -8.16 -11.00 -8.37
C PRO A 33 -8.75 -9.59 -8.21
N ALA A 34 -8.84 -8.82 -9.29
CA ALA A 34 -9.39 -7.47 -9.27
C ALA A 34 -10.86 -7.41 -8.79
N GLU A 35 -11.62 -8.50 -8.96
CA GLU A 35 -12.97 -8.63 -8.44
C GLU A 35 -13.06 -8.82 -6.93
N GLU A 36 -11.95 -9.14 -6.26
CA GLU A 36 -11.90 -9.26 -4.80
C GLU A 36 -11.50 -7.93 -4.16
N ALA A 37 -10.41 -7.29 -4.61
CA ALA A 37 -10.00 -5.99 -4.10
C ALA A 37 -9.08 -5.25 -5.10
N GLU A 38 -9.15 -3.92 -5.06
CA GLU A 38 -8.32 -3.02 -5.87
C GLU A 38 -7.81 -1.84 -5.04
N CYS A 39 -6.70 -1.25 -5.50
CA CYS A 39 -6.13 0.00 -4.99
C CYS A 39 -6.74 1.20 -5.71
N TYR A 40 -6.96 2.30 -4.99
CA TYR A 40 -7.41 3.58 -5.52
C TYR A 40 -6.71 4.74 -4.80
N ASP A 41 -6.57 5.87 -5.48
CA ASP A 41 -6.07 7.10 -4.87
C ASP A 41 -7.07 7.67 -3.85
N VAL A 42 -6.53 8.27 -2.79
CA VAL A 42 -7.26 9.16 -1.90
C VAL A 42 -6.82 10.59 -2.20
N TYR A 43 -7.66 11.36 -2.86
CA TYR A 43 -7.31 12.70 -3.38
C TYR A 43 -7.14 13.78 -2.32
N GLY A 44 -7.51 13.51 -1.10
CA GLY A 44 -7.33 14.42 0.02
C GLY A 44 -7.94 13.89 1.30
N LEU A 45 -7.64 14.57 2.40
CA LEU A 45 -8.02 14.17 3.74
C LEU A 45 -9.17 15.00 4.33
N ASP A 46 -9.72 15.96 3.58
CA ASP A 46 -10.94 16.67 4.01
C ASP A 46 -12.17 15.76 3.92
N ASP A 47 -13.19 16.10 4.70
CA ASP A 47 -14.36 15.23 4.87
C ASP A 47 -15.14 15.01 3.56
N GLU A 48 -15.12 15.98 2.64
CA GLU A 48 -15.82 15.89 1.36
C GLU A 48 -15.12 14.88 0.43
N LEU A 49 -13.78 14.92 0.35
CA LEU A 49 -12.98 14.00 -0.45
C LEU A 49 -12.98 12.59 0.16
N LEU A 50 -12.88 12.48 1.49
CA LEU A 50 -12.98 11.19 2.17
C LEU A 50 -14.36 10.53 1.98
N ALA A 51 -15.43 11.31 1.91
CA ALA A 51 -16.78 10.79 1.63
C ALA A 51 -16.94 10.24 0.19
N MET A 52 -16.03 10.59 -0.73
CA MET A 52 -16.03 10.06 -2.11
C MET A 52 -15.35 8.70 -2.23
N VAL A 53 -14.56 8.31 -1.24
CA VAL A 53 -13.82 7.04 -1.25
C VAL A 53 -14.81 5.87 -1.15
N PRO A 54 -14.75 4.90 -2.10
CA PRO A 54 -15.59 3.71 -2.05
C PRO A 54 -15.43 2.92 -0.75
N GLN A 55 -16.54 2.36 -0.25
CA GLN A 55 -16.54 1.56 0.97
C GLN A 55 -16.90 0.09 0.64
N PRO A 56 -16.44 -0.89 1.42
CA PRO A 56 -15.57 -0.76 2.60
C PRO A 56 -14.09 -0.56 2.23
N VAL A 57 -13.38 0.25 3.00
CA VAL A 57 -11.92 0.36 2.93
C VAL A 57 -11.28 -0.70 3.81
N LEU A 58 -10.36 -1.48 3.26
CA LEU A 58 -9.67 -2.57 3.96
C LEU A 58 -8.36 -2.14 4.59
N ALA A 59 -7.63 -1.26 3.90
CA ALA A 59 -6.37 -0.72 4.34
C ALA A 59 -6.12 0.64 3.68
N VAL A 60 -5.26 1.45 4.28
CA VAL A 60 -4.77 2.71 3.73
C VAL A 60 -3.25 2.66 3.71
N LEU A 61 -2.66 2.88 2.54
CA LEU A 61 -1.23 3.06 2.36
C LEU A 61 -0.92 4.55 2.37
N PHE A 62 0.07 4.93 3.12
CA PHE A 62 0.54 6.31 3.22
C PHE A 62 2.01 6.39 2.84
N LEU A 63 2.31 7.17 1.81
CA LEU A 63 3.66 7.52 1.41
C LEU A 63 4.00 8.90 1.94
N TYR A 64 5.12 9.02 2.64
CA TYR A 64 5.60 10.28 3.18
C TYR A 64 7.13 10.37 3.13
N PRO A 65 7.70 11.60 3.03
CA PRO A 65 9.13 11.78 3.00
C PRO A 65 9.76 11.55 4.37
N LEU A 66 10.88 10.82 4.39
CA LEU A 66 11.72 10.65 5.57
C LEU A 66 12.59 11.91 5.75
N THR A 67 12.15 12.78 6.65
CA THR A 67 12.91 13.92 7.13
C THR A 67 13.60 13.55 8.44
N ALA A 68 14.59 14.33 8.87
CA ALA A 68 15.22 14.14 10.19
C ALA A 68 14.20 14.15 11.33
N GLN A 69 13.14 14.97 11.18
CA GLN A 69 12.05 15.05 12.17
C GLN A 69 11.19 13.79 12.14
N SER A 70 10.74 13.32 10.96
CA SER A 70 9.92 12.10 10.85
C SER A 70 10.70 10.85 11.30
N GLU A 71 12.00 10.77 11.03
CA GLU A 71 12.88 9.72 11.51
C GLU A 71 12.98 9.70 13.05
N GLU A 72 13.14 10.87 13.68
CA GLU A 72 13.20 10.95 15.15
C GLU A 72 11.84 10.56 15.76
N GLU A 73 10.72 10.97 15.17
CA GLU A 73 9.39 10.55 15.63
C GLU A 73 9.18 9.05 15.51
N ARG A 74 9.59 8.45 14.38
CA ARG A 74 9.56 6.99 14.20
C ARG A 74 10.35 6.28 15.29
N ARG A 75 11.55 6.76 15.60
CA ARG A 75 12.41 6.21 16.66
C ARG A 75 11.78 6.33 18.04
N LEU A 76 11.15 7.46 18.34
CA LEU A 76 10.46 7.66 19.63
C LEU A 76 9.25 6.73 19.78
N GLN A 77 8.44 6.58 18.72
CA GLN A 77 7.30 5.66 18.69
C GLN A 77 7.73 4.20 18.85
N ASP A 78 8.85 3.80 18.22
CA ASP A 78 9.35 2.43 18.27
C ASP A 78 9.85 2.03 19.67
N ASN A 79 10.18 3.01 20.51
CA ASN A 79 10.56 2.78 21.91
C ASN A 79 9.36 2.58 22.84
N ASP A 80 8.15 3.01 22.44
CA ASP A 80 6.91 2.87 23.22
C ASP A 80 6.27 1.48 22.96
N LYS A 81 6.88 0.45 23.53
CA LYS A 81 6.43 -0.94 23.34
C LYS A 81 5.06 -1.15 23.99
N LYS A 82 4.01 -1.10 23.19
CA LYS A 82 2.67 -1.54 23.57
C LYS A 82 2.43 -2.97 23.11
N GLU A 83 1.64 -3.71 23.89
CA GLU A 83 1.13 -4.99 23.41
C GLU A 83 0.18 -4.75 22.24
N PHE A 84 0.26 -5.59 21.23
CA PHE A 84 -0.63 -5.56 20.07
C PHE A 84 -1.29 -6.93 19.88
N SER A 85 -2.39 -6.97 19.13
CA SER A 85 -3.10 -8.21 18.86
C SER A 85 -2.21 -9.21 18.11
N LYS A 86 -2.27 -10.48 18.55
CA LYS A 86 -1.58 -11.60 17.89
C LYS A 86 -2.13 -11.89 16.48
N ASN A 87 -3.32 -11.37 16.18
CA ASN A 87 -3.95 -11.52 14.88
C ASN A 87 -3.40 -10.54 13.83
N VAL A 88 -2.61 -9.54 14.25
CA VAL A 88 -1.98 -8.60 13.30
C VAL A 88 -0.89 -9.31 12.52
N TYR A 89 -1.05 -9.37 11.19
CA TYR A 89 0.01 -9.80 10.29
C TYR A 89 1.00 -8.66 10.09
N PHE A 90 2.20 -8.86 10.59
CA PHE A 90 3.29 -7.88 10.50
C PHE A 90 4.58 -8.58 10.07
N MET A 91 5.40 -7.92 9.28
CA MET A 91 6.74 -8.38 8.90
C MET A 91 7.74 -7.25 8.91
N LYS A 92 9.01 -7.57 9.18
CA LYS A 92 10.10 -6.61 9.11
C LYS A 92 10.49 -6.33 7.66
N GLN A 93 11.01 -5.14 7.43
CA GLN A 93 11.66 -4.80 6.17
C GLN A 93 13.18 -4.97 6.30
N THR A 94 13.74 -5.94 5.57
CA THR A 94 15.20 -6.21 5.52
C THR A 94 15.79 -5.80 4.18
N VAL A 95 14.95 -5.63 3.15
CA VAL A 95 15.36 -5.22 1.80
C VAL A 95 15.17 -3.72 1.65
N GLY A 96 16.21 -3.00 1.25
CA GLY A 96 16.14 -1.56 1.00
C GLY A 96 15.15 -1.23 -0.13
N ASN A 97 14.44 -0.11 -0.02
CA ASN A 97 13.40 0.37 -0.96
C ASN A 97 12.19 -0.57 -1.14
N ALA A 98 12.06 -1.63 -0.33
CA ALA A 98 10.92 -2.56 -0.43
C ALA A 98 9.67 -2.08 0.33
N CYS A 99 9.67 -0.86 0.90
CA CYS A 99 8.60 -0.36 1.77
C CYS A 99 7.22 -0.41 1.12
N GLY A 100 7.11 -0.12 -0.20
CA GLY A 100 5.84 -0.22 -0.94
C GLY A 100 5.30 -1.65 -0.98
N THR A 101 6.15 -2.62 -1.32
CA THR A 101 5.78 -4.05 -1.29
C THR A 101 5.45 -4.52 0.12
N ILE A 102 6.24 -4.14 1.13
CA ILE A 102 5.96 -4.47 2.53
C ILE A 102 4.62 -3.87 2.98
N GLY A 103 4.33 -2.62 2.60
CA GLY A 103 3.04 -1.98 2.89
C GLY A 103 1.85 -2.72 2.26
N LEU A 104 1.97 -3.14 1.00
CA LEU A 104 0.97 -3.97 0.32
C LEU A 104 0.81 -5.35 0.99
N LEU A 105 1.91 -6.01 1.36
CA LEU A 105 1.85 -7.28 2.08
C LEU A 105 1.21 -7.15 3.47
N HIS A 106 1.47 -6.05 4.18
CA HIS A 106 0.77 -5.75 5.43
C HIS A 106 -0.73 -5.56 5.19
N ALA A 107 -1.12 -4.78 4.17
CA ALA A 107 -2.51 -4.51 3.86
C ALA A 107 -3.26 -5.81 3.54
N VAL A 108 -2.76 -6.59 2.59
CA VAL A 108 -3.38 -7.84 2.13
C VAL A 108 -3.38 -8.92 3.23
N GLY A 109 -2.27 -9.04 3.99
CA GLY A 109 -2.12 -10.06 5.04
C GLY A 109 -3.07 -9.90 6.22
N ASN A 110 -3.55 -8.68 6.49
CA ASN A 110 -4.49 -8.40 7.57
C ASN A 110 -5.97 -8.51 7.16
N VAL A 111 -6.26 -8.78 5.89
CA VAL A 111 -7.62 -8.86 5.36
C VAL A 111 -7.91 -10.18 4.62
N THR A 112 -7.11 -11.20 4.89
CA THR A 112 -7.24 -12.54 4.28
C THR A 112 -8.57 -13.24 4.59
N SER A 113 -9.31 -12.79 5.60
CA SER A 113 -10.69 -13.23 5.88
C SER A 113 -11.73 -12.59 4.96
N GLU A 114 -11.42 -11.43 4.40
CA GLU A 114 -12.33 -10.60 3.60
C GLU A 114 -12.22 -10.87 2.10
N ILE A 115 -11.03 -11.30 1.65
CA ILE A 115 -10.66 -11.48 0.24
C ILE A 115 -10.25 -12.92 -0.05
N LYS A 116 -10.32 -13.33 -1.32
CA LYS A 116 -9.92 -14.66 -1.76
C LYS A 116 -8.81 -14.55 -2.79
N PHE A 117 -7.74 -15.29 -2.57
CA PHE A 117 -6.67 -15.43 -3.56
C PHE A 117 -7.04 -16.47 -4.62
N GLN A 118 -6.46 -16.33 -5.79
CA GLN A 118 -6.45 -17.38 -6.78
C GLN A 118 -5.74 -18.61 -6.20
N ALA A 119 -6.36 -19.77 -6.36
CA ALA A 119 -5.80 -21.03 -5.84
C ALA A 119 -4.40 -21.28 -6.43
N ASP A 120 -3.48 -21.76 -5.58
CA ASP A 120 -2.09 -22.04 -5.91
C ASP A 120 -1.25 -20.85 -6.40
N SER A 121 -1.80 -19.61 -6.31
CA SER A 121 -1.06 -18.38 -6.59
C SER A 121 0.05 -18.12 -5.57
N PHE A 122 0.88 -17.11 -5.87
CA PHE A 122 1.91 -16.65 -4.91
C PHE A 122 1.31 -16.29 -3.55
N PHE A 123 0.29 -15.43 -3.50
CA PHE A 123 -0.34 -15.03 -2.24
C PHE A 123 -0.97 -16.18 -1.47
N ASP A 124 -1.65 -17.10 -2.18
CA ASP A 124 -2.24 -18.27 -1.54
C ASP A 124 -1.19 -19.13 -0.83
N LYS A 125 -0.04 -19.35 -1.45
CA LYS A 125 1.10 -20.09 -0.87
C LYS A 125 1.82 -19.27 0.20
N PHE A 126 2.10 -18.01 -0.09
CA PHE A 126 2.88 -17.11 0.77
C PHE A 126 2.22 -16.93 2.13
N TYR A 127 0.93 -16.54 2.18
CA TYR A 127 0.25 -16.32 3.45
C TYR A 127 -0.01 -17.61 4.22
N LYS A 128 -0.28 -18.72 3.53
CA LYS A 128 -0.37 -20.04 4.19
C LYS A 128 0.95 -20.43 4.88
N TYR A 129 2.07 -20.22 4.20
CA TYR A 129 3.39 -20.55 4.73
C TYR A 129 3.80 -19.62 5.86
N THR A 130 3.61 -18.32 5.70
CA THR A 130 4.12 -17.29 6.61
C THR A 130 3.17 -16.99 7.79
N ALA A 131 1.96 -17.56 7.82
CA ALA A 131 0.96 -17.28 8.85
C ALA A 131 1.49 -17.42 10.28
N ASN A 132 2.25 -18.49 10.54
CA ASN A 132 2.75 -18.82 11.87
C ASN A 132 4.22 -18.42 12.11
N LEU A 133 4.86 -17.75 11.15
CA LEU A 133 6.22 -17.26 11.28
C LEU A 133 6.22 -15.94 12.07
N ASP A 134 7.33 -15.68 12.77
CA ASP A 134 7.54 -14.39 13.41
C ASP A 134 7.88 -13.30 12.36
N PRO A 135 7.82 -12.01 12.72
CA PRO A 135 8.06 -10.91 11.78
C PRO A 135 9.43 -10.94 11.09
N GLN A 136 10.46 -11.44 11.74
CA GLN A 136 11.81 -11.56 11.18
C GLN A 136 11.93 -12.77 10.25
N GLU A 137 11.30 -13.88 10.61
CA GLU A 137 11.24 -15.07 9.77
C GLU A 137 10.47 -14.80 8.46
N ARG A 138 9.35 -14.02 8.53
CA ARG A 138 8.62 -13.54 7.35
C ARG A 138 9.50 -12.70 6.43
N ALA A 139 10.28 -11.79 7.02
CA ALA A 139 11.21 -10.95 6.26
C ALA A 139 12.30 -11.78 5.57
N ALA A 140 12.90 -12.74 6.30
CA ALA A 140 13.91 -13.64 5.73
C ALA A 140 13.36 -14.53 4.61
N PHE A 141 12.11 -14.96 4.73
CA PHE A 141 11.43 -15.70 3.66
C PHE A 141 11.29 -14.83 2.41
N LEU A 142 10.75 -13.61 2.55
CA LEU A 142 10.58 -12.68 1.43
C LEU A 142 11.90 -12.30 0.76
N GLU A 143 12.94 -12.03 1.55
CA GLU A 143 14.27 -11.63 1.04
C GLU A 143 14.87 -12.67 0.10
N ASN A 144 14.58 -13.96 0.33
CA ASN A 144 15.07 -15.08 -0.46
C ASN A 144 14.10 -15.52 -1.57
N ASP A 145 12.90 -14.94 -1.65
CA ASP A 145 11.89 -15.31 -2.62
C ASP A 145 12.16 -14.65 -3.99
N LYS A 146 12.42 -15.49 -5.00
CA LYS A 146 12.75 -15.02 -6.35
C LYS A 146 11.52 -14.60 -7.16
N GLU A 147 10.37 -15.21 -6.90
CA GLU A 147 9.12 -14.87 -7.59
C GLU A 147 8.69 -13.45 -7.19
N MET A 148 8.74 -13.14 -5.91
CA MET A 148 8.47 -11.79 -5.43
C MET A 148 9.51 -10.78 -5.93
N GLU A 149 10.79 -11.11 -5.96
CA GLU A 149 11.84 -10.22 -6.48
C GLU A 149 11.59 -9.84 -7.93
N VAL A 150 11.22 -10.82 -8.76
CA VAL A 150 10.89 -10.59 -10.17
C VAL A 150 9.63 -9.76 -10.32
N ALA A 151 8.55 -10.13 -9.60
CA ALA A 151 7.29 -9.41 -9.64
C ALA A 151 7.46 -7.94 -9.21
N HIS A 152 8.20 -7.70 -8.11
CA HIS A 152 8.54 -6.37 -7.65
C HIS A 152 9.33 -5.57 -8.70
N SER A 153 10.36 -6.18 -9.31
CA SER A 153 11.19 -5.53 -10.34
C SER A 153 10.36 -5.09 -11.55
N VAL A 154 9.43 -5.93 -11.99
CA VAL A 154 8.50 -5.60 -13.09
C VAL A 154 7.63 -4.41 -12.71
N ALA A 155 7.00 -4.44 -11.51
CA ALA A 155 6.14 -3.37 -11.04
C ALA A 155 6.90 -2.05 -10.86
N ALA A 156 8.08 -2.08 -10.22
CA ALA A 156 8.89 -0.88 -10.01
C ALA A 156 9.43 -0.26 -11.32
N SER A 157 9.58 -1.08 -12.39
CA SER A 157 10.00 -0.59 -13.70
C SER A 157 8.86 -0.12 -14.60
N ALA A 158 7.61 -0.37 -14.21
CA ALA A 158 6.41 0.01 -14.96
C ALA A 158 5.90 1.43 -14.64
N GLY A 159 6.48 2.09 -13.63
CA GLY A 159 6.11 3.45 -13.21
C GLY A 159 6.43 4.51 -14.26
N ASP A 160 5.69 5.62 -14.18
CA ASP A 160 5.90 6.79 -15.05
C ASP A 160 7.09 7.65 -14.56
N THR A 161 7.47 7.52 -13.30
CA THR A 161 8.63 8.17 -12.68
C THR A 161 9.87 7.33 -12.82
N GLU A 162 11.01 7.96 -13.17
CA GLU A 162 12.30 7.27 -13.20
C GLU A 162 12.64 6.77 -11.80
N ALA A 163 12.69 5.44 -11.64
CA ALA A 163 13.03 4.81 -10.38
C ALA A 163 14.52 5.04 -10.08
N THR A 164 14.83 5.89 -9.08
CA THR A 164 16.18 6.15 -8.62
C THR A 164 16.41 5.54 -7.24
N ASP A 165 17.65 5.16 -6.94
CA ASP A 165 18.00 4.57 -5.64
C ASP A 165 17.94 5.57 -4.46
N ASP A 166 17.95 6.87 -4.74
CA ASP A 166 17.98 7.97 -3.76
C ASP A 166 16.58 8.51 -3.45
N VAL A 167 15.60 7.63 -3.24
CA VAL A 167 14.26 8.02 -2.79
C VAL A 167 14.20 8.04 -1.28
N ASN A 168 13.83 9.19 -0.72
CA ASN A 168 13.65 9.38 0.72
C ASN A 168 12.19 9.21 1.18
N ASP A 169 11.33 8.68 0.31
CA ASP A 169 9.93 8.45 0.63
C ASP A 169 9.73 7.06 1.25
N HIS A 170 8.78 6.94 2.17
CA HIS A 170 8.53 5.73 2.91
C HIS A 170 7.05 5.39 2.97
N PHE A 171 6.73 4.14 2.67
CA PHE A 171 5.39 3.59 2.79
C PHE A 171 5.15 2.98 4.16
N ILE A 172 3.97 3.31 4.72
CA ILE A 172 3.37 2.61 5.85
C ILE A 172 1.94 2.21 5.52
N CYS A 173 1.41 1.23 6.24
CA CYS A 173 0.06 0.73 6.07
C CYS A 173 -0.75 0.96 7.35
N PHE A 174 -2.01 1.40 7.20
CA PHE A 174 -3.01 1.42 8.26
C PHE A 174 -4.07 0.37 7.99
N THR A 175 -4.43 -0.40 9.01
CA THR A 175 -5.46 -1.43 8.94
C THR A 175 -6.21 -1.56 10.27
N CYS A 176 -7.43 -2.10 10.23
CA CYS A 176 -8.22 -2.36 11.43
C CYS A 176 -8.18 -3.86 11.74
N VAL A 177 -7.65 -4.22 12.91
CA VAL A 177 -7.61 -5.60 13.40
C VAL A 177 -8.17 -5.64 14.82
N ASP A 178 -9.08 -6.57 15.10
CA ASP A 178 -9.70 -6.75 16.43
C ASP A 178 -10.27 -5.46 17.04
N GLY A 179 -10.78 -4.57 16.20
CA GLY A 179 -11.40 -3.31 16.65
C GLY A 179 -10.42 -2.20 16.98
N GLU A 180 -9.16 -2.31 16.57
CA GLU A 180 -8.11 -1.29 16.73
C GLU A 180 -7.49 -0.90 15.40
N LEU A 181 -7.12 0.38 15.28
CA LEU A 181 -6.32 0.91 14.17
C LEU A 181 -4.85 0.63 14.42
N TYR A 182 -4.22 -0.10 13.51
CA TYR A 182 -2.79 -0.36 13.53
C TYR A 182 -2.07 0.36 12.41
N GLU A 183 -0.95 1.02 12.76
CA GLU A 183 0.08 1.46 11.85
C GLU A 183 1.13 0.37 11.71
N LEU A 184 1.42 -0.04 10.48
CA LEU A 184 2.34 -1.10 10.13
C LEU A 184 3.48 -0.53 9.29
N ASP A 185 4.62 -0.34 9.93
CA ASP A 185 5.86 0.15 9.33
C ASP A 185 6.93 -0.93 9.46
N GLY A 186 7.32 -1.56 8.35
CA GLY A 186 8.32 -2.64 8.34
C GLY A 186 9.70 -2.24 8.90
N GLY A 187 10.00 -0.94 8.95
CA GLY A 187 11.21 -0.41 9.57
C GLY A 187 11.17 -0.36 11.10
N LYS A 188 9.98 -0.41 11.72
CA LYS A 188 9.80 -0.40 13.19
C LYS A 188 9.90 -1.80 13.80
N SER A 189 10.00 -1.87 15.12
CA SER A 189 10.11 -3.14 15.86
C SER A 189 8.81 -3.95 15.86
N GLY A 190 7.65 -3.32 15.67
CA GLY A 190 6.33 -3.94 15.62
C GLY A 190 5.22 -2.98 15.24
N PRO A 191 3.96 -3.46 15.18
CA PRO A 191 2.78 -2.64 14.96
C PRO A 191 2.60 -1.56 16.04
N ILE A 192 2.02 -0.41 15.64
CA ILE A 192 1.64 0.66 16.57
C ILE A 192 0.12 0.78 16.59
N SER A 193 -0.50 0.60 17.76
CA SER A 193 -1.92 0.85 17.94
C SER A 193 -2.20 2.35 18.12
N HIS A 194 -3.15 2.86 17.35
CA HIS A 194 -3.69 4.22 17.45
C HIS A 194 -5.06 4.26 18.16
N GLY A 195 -5.47 3.15 18.77
CA GLY A 195 -6.70 3.01 19.53
C GLY A 195 -7.86 2.42 18.75
N ALA A 196 -9.07 2.57 19.29
CA ALA A 196 -10.26 1.93 18.75
C ALA A 196 -10.59 2.38 17.32
N SER A 197 -10.96 1.42 16.48
CA SER A 197 -11.40 1.63 15.10
C SER A 197 -12.35 0.50 14.68
N SER A 198 -12.92 0.61 13.49
CA SER A 198 -13.78 -0.41 12.89
C SER A 198 -13.60 -0.43 11.38
N PRO A 199 -13.99 -1.51 10.68
CA PRO A 199 -13.95 -1.54 9.21
C PRO A 199 -14.70 -0.37 8.55
N SER A 200 -15.74 0.17 9.18
CA SER A 200 -16.51 1.31 8.67
C SER A 200 -15.91 2.67 9.00
N SER A 201 -15.01 2.78 9.98
CA SER A 201 -14.35 4.03 10.39
C SER A 201 -12.86 4.08 10.05
N LEU A 202 -12.29 2.98 9.58
CA LEU A 202 -10.85 2.83 9.28
C LEU A 202 -10.27 4.02 8.50
N LEU A 203 -10.92 4.41 7.39
CA LEU A 203 -10.44 5.52 6.57
C LEU A 203 -10.38 6.84 7.34
N LEU A 204 -11.45 7.16 8.09
CA LEU A 204 -11.54 8.39 8.86
C LEU A 204 -10.56 8.40 10.04
N ASP A 205 -10.37 7.27 10.68
CA ASP A 205 -9.45 7.13 11.81
C ASP A 205 -7.99 7.19 11.34
N ALA A 206 -7.64 6.53 10.23
CA ALA A 206 -6.34 6.64 9.58
C ALA A 206 -6.07 8.10 9.13
N ALA A 207 -7.05 8.75 8.50
CA ALA A 207 -6.93 10.14 8.06
C ALA A 207 -6.63 11.11 9.23
N LYS A 208 -7.18 10.89 10.43
CA LYS A 208 -6.84 11.69 11.62
C LYS A 208 -5.38 11.54 12.02
N VAL A 209 -4.86 10.31 12.04
CA VAL A 209 -3.45 10.04 12.36
C VAL A 209 -2.54 10.69 11.31
N ILE A 210 -2.84 10.48 10.05
CA ILE A 210 -2.07 11.01 8.91
C ILE A 210 -2.06 12.54 8.91
N LYS A 211 -3.20 13.20 9.16
CA LYS A 211 -3.24 14.68 9.35
C LYS A 211 -2.28 15.14 10.43
N GLY A 212 -2.20 14.42 11.54
CA GLY A 212 -1.26 14.70 12.62
C GLY A 212 0.20 14.53 12.18
N MET A 213 0.52 13.53 11.37
CA MET A 213 1.88 13.32 10.83
C MET A 213 2.26 14.44 9.85
N ILE A 214 1.36 14.83 8.96
CA ILE A 214 1.57 15.94 8.00
C ILE A 214 1.79 17.26 8.73
N GLN A 215 0.97 17.57 9.74
CA GLN A 215 1.10 18.81 10.52
C GLN A 215 2.46 18.96 11.22
N LYS A 216 3.09 17.85 11.55
CA LYS A 216 4.42 17.84 12.14
C LYS A 216 5.53 18.03 11.12
N ASN A 217 5.25 17.83 9.83
CA ASN A 217 6.21 17.97 8.73
C ASN A 217 5.75 19.04 7.70
N PRO A 218 5.53 20.31 8.11
CA PRO A 218 4.88 21.34 7.30
C PRO A 218 5.68 21.76 6.06
N GLU A 219 6.99 21.53 6.08
CA GLU A 219 7.89 21.89 4.96
C GLU A 219 7.83 20.85 3.81
N SER A 220 7.18 19.72 4.01
CA SER A 220 7.09 18.68 3.00
C SER A 220 5.75 18.75 2.27
N LEU A 221 5.80 18.61 0.93
CA LEU A 221 4.62 18.56 0.07
C LEU A 221 4.46 17.20 -0.60
N ASN A 222 5.40 16.27 -0.41
CA ASN A 222 5.42 14.97 -1.07
C ASN A 222 4.69 13.94 -0.20
N PHE A 223 3.35 13.97 -0.23
CA PHE A 223 2.52 12.97 0.43
C PHE A 223 1.63 12.31 -0.61
N ASN A 224 1.48 10.99 -0.53
CA ASN A 224 0.53 10.25 -1.35
C ASN A 224 -0.27 9.26 -0.50
N PHE A 225 -1.52 9.05 -0.87
CA PHE A 225 -2.45 8.16 -0.16
C PHE A 225 -3.10 7.21 -1.16
N VAL A 226 -2.96 5.93 -0.91
CA VAL A 226 -3.65 4.87 -1.66
C VAL A 226 -4.46 4.03 -0.68
N HIS A 227 -5.69 3.68 -1.01
CA HIS A 227 -6.48 2.75 -0.21
C HIS A 227 -6.77 1.47 -0.99
N ILE A 228 -6.92 0.37 -0.27
CA ILE A 228 -7.38 -0.91 -0.80
C ILE A 228 -8.85 -1.07 -0.44
N HIS A 229 -9.66 -1.37 -1.43
CA HIS A 229 -11.10 -1.50 -1.34
C HIS A 229 -11.56 -2.87 -1.83
N ILE A 230 -12.57 -3.46 -1.18
CA ILE A 230 -13.25 -4.66 -1.69
C ILE A 230 -14.10 -4.27 -2.90
N CYS A 231 -13.89 -4.95 -4.02
CA CYS A 231 -14.79 -4.87 -5.15
C CYS A 231 -16.10 -5.60 -4.81
N CYS A 232 -17.14 -4.82 -4.44
CA CYS A 232 -18.44 -5.39 -4.12
C CYS A 232 -18.96 -6.22 -5.29
N LYS A 233 -19.18 -7.50 -5.07
CA LYS A 233 -19.91 -8.42 -6.00
C LYS A 233 -21.38 -8.02 -6.22
N GLN A 234 -21.80 -6.81 -5.85
CA GLN A 234 -23.16 -6.32 -6.02
C GLN A 234 -23.33 -5.59 -7.34
N THR A 235 -24.13 -6.24 -8.19
CA THR A 235 -24.87 -5.69 -9.35
C THR A 235 -24.26 -4.48 -10.06
N SER A 236 -23.87 -4.70 -11.28
CA SER A 236 -23.34 -3.82 -12.33
C SER A 236 -23.80 -2.34 -12.37
N SER A 237 -24.88 -1.98 -11.73
CA SER A 237 -25.46 -0.64 -11.76
C SER A 237 -24.82 0.36 -10.82
N VAL A 238 -24.32 -0.06 -9.65
CA VAL A 238 -23.73 0.85 -8.66
C VAL A 238 -22.26 1.14 -8.98
N MET A 239 -21.55 0.15 -9.53
CA MET A 239 -20.16 0.34 -9.98
C MET A 239 -20.07 1.35 -11.13
N VAL A 240 -21.01 1.31 -12.08
CA VAL A 240 -21.03 2.27 -13.21
C VAL A 240 -21.20 3.70 -12.72
N VAL A 241 -22.03 3.94 -11.70
CA VAL A 241 -22.25 5.28 -11.13
C VAL A 241 -21.02 5.76 -10.34
N GLY A 242 -20.35 4.88 -9.61
CA GLY A 242 -19.11 5.21 -8.89
C GLY A 242 -17.95 5.55 -9.85
N ARG A 243 -17.70 4.71 -10.86
CA ARG A 243 -16.70 4.95 -11.91
C ARG A 243 -17.02 6.20 -12.73
N LEU A 244 -18.28 6.45 -13.09
CA LEU A 244 -18.67 7.66 -13.84
C LEU A 244 -18.51 8.93 -12.99
N ARG A 245 -18.78 8.89 -11.69
CA ARG A 245 -18.51 10.01 -10.78
C ARG A 245 -17.03 10.29 -10.63
N TRP A 246 -16.24 9.24 -10.55
CA TRP A 246 -14.78 9.31 -10.45
C TRP A 246 -14.16 9.88 -11.75
N LEU A 247 -14.57 9.37 -12.93
CA LEU A 247 -14.15 9.90 -14.24
C LEU A 247 -14.56 11.36 -14.42
N TYR A 248 -15.76 11.74 -13.97
CA TYR A 248 -16.21 13.13 -14.01
C TYR A 248 -15.36 14.03 -13.12
N PHE A 249 -14.96 13.56 -11.96
CA PHE A 249 -14.08 14.32 -11.05
C PHE A 249 -12.67 14.48 -11.63
N GLN A 250 -12.10 13.44 -12.20
CA GLN A 250 -10.81 13.52 -12.93
C GLN A 250 -10.90 14.53 -14.09
N MET A 251 -11.95 14.49 -14.90
CA MET A 251 -12.17 15.47 -15.96
C MET A 251 -12.22 16.91 -15.45
N VAL A 252 -12.88 17.16 -14.32
CA VAL A 252 -12.98 18.49 -13.73
C VAL A 252 -11.64 18.99 -13.20
N GLN A 253 -10.82 18.13 -12.61
CA GLN A 253 -9.46 18.48 -12.12
C GLN A 253 -8.53 18.82 -13.29
N HIS A 254 -8.55 18.04 -14.39
CA HIS A 254 -7.74 18.32 -15.57
C HIS A 254 -8.18 19.59 -16.32
N VAL A 255 -9.45 19.94 -16.31
CA VAL A 255 -9.95 21.21 -16.87
C VAL A 255 -9.46 22.40 -16.06
N ASN A 256 -9.40 22.28 -14.73
CA ASN A 256 -8.92 23.36 -13.86
C ASN A 256 -7.39 23.54 -13.87
N SER A 257 -6.62 22.53 -14.28
CA SER A 257 -5.15 22.62 -14.40
C SER A 257 -4.65 23.17 -15.75
N GLY A 258 -5.54 23.52 -16.67
CA GLY A 258 -5.19 24.19 -17.96
C GLY A 258 -4.49 23.29 -18.99
N CYS A 259 -4.39 21.99 -18.76
CA CYS A 259 -3.85 21.04 -19.72
C CYS A 259 -4.96 20.56 -20.67
N TYR A 260 -5.12 21.21 -21.81
CA TYR A 260 -5.90 20.72 -22.95
C TYR A 260 -5.09 19.63 -23.67
N VAL A 261 -5.22 18.39 -23.24
CA VAL A 261 -4.86 17.22 -24.06
C VAL A 261 -6.15 16.44 -24.30
N SER A 262 -6.38 16.06 -25.55
CA SER A 262 -7.60 15.43 -26.06
C SER A 262 -7.91 14.11 -25.32
N VAL A 263 -8.69 14.21 -24.24
CA VAL A 263 -9.13 13.07 -23.40
C VAL A 263 -10.11 12.16 -24.15
N LEU A 264 -10.60 12.56 -25.34
CA LEU A 264 -11.62 11.80 -26.09
C LEU A 264 -11.07 10.59 -26.88
N GLU A 265 -9.76 10.43 -27.03
CA GLU A 265 -9.19 9.32 -27.82
C GLU A 265 -8.72 8.12 -26.98
N GLN A 266 -8.74 8.19 -25.64
CA GLN A 266 -8.27 7.11 -24.78
C GLN A 266 -9.36 6.29 -24.11
N ILE A 267 -10.65 6.52 -24.39
CA ILE A 267 -11.73 5.66 -23.87
C ILE A 267 -11.86 4.43 -24.78
N HIS A 268 -10.84 3.60 -24.78
CA HIS A 268 -11.00 2.22 -25.19
C HIS A 268 -11.39 1.40 -23.95
N PHE A 269 -12.67 1.06 -23.87
CA PHE A 269 -13.18 0.05 -22.96
C PHE A 269 -12.60 -1.32 -23.36
N THR A 270 -11.48 -1.68 -22.79
CA THR A 270 -11.08 -3.09 -22.71
C THR A 270 -11.35 -3.57 -21.30
N PRO A 271 -12.18 -4.62 -21.11
CA PRO A 271 -12.23 -5.29 -19.83
C PRO A 271 -10.82 -5.82 -19.52
N TRP A 272 -10.28 -5.52 -18.37
CA TRP A 272 -9.03 -6.09 -17.89
C TRP A 272 -9.28 -7.57 -17.60
N GLU A 273 -8.87 -8.43 -18.49
CA GLU A 273 -8.70 -9.85 -18.23
C GLU A 273 -7.24 -10.06 -17.85
N CYS A 274 -7.00 -10.64 -16.67
CA CYS A 274 -5.69 -11.24 -16.36
C CYS A 274 -5.36 -12.23 -17.48
N GLN A 275 -4.45 -11.87 -18.37
CA GLN A 275 -4.03 -12.79 -19.43
C GLN A 275 -3.29 -13.94 -18.78
N HIS A 276 -3.92 -15.10 -18.80
CA HIS A 276 -3.28 -16.37 -18.54
C HIS A 276 -2.47 -16.74 -19.78
N ASP A 277 -1.16 -16.52 -19.75
CA ASP A 277 -0.27 -17.26 -20.60
C ASP A 277 -0.08 -18.65 -19.98
N SER A 278 -0.63 -19.64 -20.68
CA SER A 278 -0.54 -21.08 -20.37
C SER A 278 0.83 -21.63 -20.76
#